data_f453de7cab65bd17bec9f107d63ffa0f
#
_entry.id   f453de7cab65bd17bec9f107d63ffa0f
#
_cell.length_a   1.000
_cell.length_b   1.000
_cell.length_c   1.000
_cell.angle_alpha   90.00
_cell.angle_beta   90.00
_cell.angle_gamma   90.00
#
_symmetry.space_group_name_H-M   'P 1'
#
loop_
_entity.id
_entity.type
_entity.pdbx_description
1 polymer ?
#
loop_
_entity_poly.entity_id
_entity_poly.type
_entity_poly.pdbx_seq_one_letter_code
_entity_poly.pdbx_strand_id
1 'polypeptide(L)'
;MANTKEIQDRIKSINDTLKITNAMYMISSSKLKKSKKMLSDTEPYFFTLQSEMSRILRHIPDISSIYFKTNEDKDAADKKVGYIVITADKGLAGSYNHNVLKLAQEQLEKNPNHSLFVLGELGRHYFEQRGIEIEKQFHYTVQNPTLNRARNISEEIIELYRKGELDEVYIIYTSMINAIQEETQIEQLLPLKKADFNIQIPVDFKREELALKPSPEVVMDRIVPDYIVGFVYGALVESFSCEQNARMMAMEAASKSAKDMLHDLDIQYNRARQASITQEITEVIAGAKSQKKKRKK
;
A
#
# COMPACT_ATOMS: atom_id res chain seq x y z
N MET A 1 -38.84 -16.30 18.31
CA MET A 1 -37.91 -15.67 19.28
C MET A 1 -36.53 -16.25 19.04
N ALA A 2 -35.48 -15.45 18.97
CA ALA A 2 -34.11 -15.97 18.83
C ALA A 2 -33.80 -16.87 20.05
N ASN A 3 -33.28 -18.06 19.78
CA ASN A 3 -32.94 -19.03 20.81
C ASN A 3 -31.76 -18.45 21.61
N THR A 4 -31.83 -18.48 22.95
CA THR A 4 -30.77 -18.02 23.85
C THR A 4 -29.38 -18.60 23.49
N LYS A 5 -29.36 -19.85 23.00
CA LYS A 5 -28.14 -20.52 22.49
C LYS A 5 -27.58 -19.85 21.25
N GLU A 6 -28.42 -19.45 20.30
CA GLU A 6 -27.96 -18.74 19.09
C GLU A 6 -27.32 -17.39 19.42
N ILE A 7 -27.88 -16.65 20.38
CA ILE A 7 -27.33 -15.38 20.82
C ILE A 7 -25.96 -15.61 21.51
N GLN A 8 -25.82 -16.66 22.34
CA GLN A 8 -24.56 -17.02 22.98
C GLN A 8 -23.49 -17.38 21.94
N ASP A 9 -23.84 -18.17 20.91
CA ASP A 9 -22.91 -18.56 19.86
C ASP A 9 -22.44 -17.31 19.07
N ARG A 10 -23.33 -16.36 18.81
CA ARG A 10 -22.98 -15.05 18.21
C ARG A 10 -22.03 -14.23 19.10
N ILE A 11 -22.33 -14.11 20.38
CA ILE A 11 -21.46 -13.41 21.36
C ILE A 11 -20.06 -14.02 21.34
N LYS A 12 -19.95 -15.35 21.36
CA LYS A 12 -18.67 -16.05 21.28
C LYS A 12 -17.92 -15.72 19.98
N SER A 13 -18.58 -15.81 18.84
CA SER A 13 -18.00 -15.53 17.53
C SER A 13 -17.48 -14.08 17.41
N ILE A 14 -18.24 -13.09 17.90
CA ILE A 14 -17.81 -11.70 17.91
C ILE A 14 -16.64 -11.45 18.86
N ASN A 15 -16.64 -12.10 20.02
CA ASN A 15 -15.50 -12.03 20.94
C ASN A 15 -14.22 -12.59 20.32
N ASP A 16 -14.30 -13.68 19.56
CA ASP A 16 -13.15 -14.24 18.86
C ASP A 16 -12.70 -13.32 17.71
N THR A 17 -13.63 -12.72 16.98
CA THR A 17 -13.32 -11.68 15.97
C THR A 17 -12.62 -10.49 16.61
N LEU A 18 -13.08 -10.02 17.78
CA LEU A 18 -12.49 -8.90 18.50
C LEU A 18 -11.03 -9.19 18.91
N LYS A 19 -10.72 -10.43 19.34
CA LYS A 19 -9.34 -10.83 19.65
C LYS A 19 -8.44 -10.76 18.39
N ILE A 20 -8.97 -11.23 17.26
CA ILE A 20 -8.24 -11.22 15.97
C ILE A 20 -7.99 -9.78 15.52
N THR A 21 -9.01 -8.91 15.52
CA THR A 21 -8.86 -7.50 15.08
C THR A 21 -7.89 -6.74 15.98
N ASN A 22 -7.92 -6.95 17.30
CA ASN A 22 -6.97 -6.35 18.22
C ASN A 22 -5.53 -6.84 17.96
N ALA A 23 -5.34 -8.14 17.72
CA ALA A 23 -4.02 -8.68 17.38
C ALA A 23 -3.49 -8.08 16.05
N MET A 24 -4.34 -8.00 15.03
CA MET A 24 -3.98 -7.39 13.74
C MET A 24 -3.65 -5.90 13.88
N TYR A 25 -4.39 -5.16 14.69
CA TYR A 25 -4.08 -3.76 15.03
C TYR A 25 -2.66 -3.63 15.62
N MET A 26 -2.33 -4.43 16.61
CA MET A 26 -1.00 -4.39 17.26
C MET A 26 0.13 -4.75 16.29
N ILE A 27 -0.07 -5.78 15.47
CA ILE A 27 0.91 -6.20 14.46
C ILE A 27 1.14 -5.08 13.44
N SER A 28 0.07 -4.48 12.92
CA SER A 28 0.16 -3.39 11.94
C SER A 28 0.82 -2.15 12.53
N SER A 29 0.49 -1.78 13.76
CA SER A 29 1.13 -0.67 14.48
C SER A 29 2.64 -0.89 14.66
N SER A 30 3.05 -2.11 15.02
CA SER A 30 4.47 -2.46 15.16
C SER A 30 5.21 -2.40 13.82
N LYS A 31 4.59 -2.91 12.75
CA LYS A 31 5.16 -2.88 11.39
C LYS A 31 5.28 -1.44 10.87
N LEU A 32 4.26 -0.60 11.08
CA LEU A 32 4.28 0.82 10.72
C LEU A 32 5.43 1.56 11.40
N LYS A 33 5.63 1.34 12.69
CA LYS A 33 6.74 1.96 13.43
C LYS A 33 8.10 1.53 12.87
N LYS A 34 8.24 0.23 12.53
CA LYS A 34 9.48 -0.31 11.96
C LYS A 34 9.75 0.27 10.58
N SER A 35 8.75 0.35 9.70
CA SER A 35 8.92 0.88 8.34
C SER A 35 9.28 2.37 8.33
N LYS A 36 8.64 3.18 9.17
CA LYS A 36 9.00 4.60 9.33
C LYS A 36 10.46 4.78 9.77
N LYS A 37 10.94 3.93 10.67
CA LYS A 37 12.36 3.95 11.06
C LYS A 37 13.28 3.58 9.90
N MET A 38 12.94 2.54 9.12
CA MET A 38 13.73 2.13 7.95
C MET A 38 13.83 3.24 6.92
N LEU A 39 12.76 3.98 6.67
CA LEU A 39 12.75 5.13 5.76
C LEU A 39 13.69 6.23 6.29
N SER A 40 13.50 6.65 7.54
CA SER A 40 14.34 7.68 8.19
C SER A 40 15.84 7.32 8.22
N ASP A 41 16.18 6.04 8.36
CA ASP A 41 17.58 5.59 8.40
C ASP A 41 18.26 5.63 7.01
N THR A 42 17.47 5.56 5.92
CA THR A 42 18.01 5.51 4.54
C THR A 42 17.82 6.81 3.76
N GLU A 43 16.86 7.62 4.12
CA GLU A 43 16.53 8.90 3.48
C GLU A 43 17.74 9.84 3.31
N PRO A 44 18.64 10.03 4.29
CA PRO A 44 19.80 10.91 4.14
C PRO A 44 20.73 10.52 2.99
N TYR A 45 20.90 9.22 2.74
CA TYR A 45 21.71 8.73 1.63
C TYR A 45 21.12 9.14 0.27
N PHE A 46 19.82 8.97 0.10
CA PHE A 46 19.14 9.31 -1.16
C PHE A 46 19.03 10.82 -1.38
N PHE A 47 18.85 11.58 -0.32
CA PHE A 47 18.95 13.04 -0.37
C PHE A 47 20.34 13.49 -0.84
N THR A 48 21.39 12.83 -0.38
CA THR A 48 22.76 13.14 -0.82
C THR A 48 22.92 12.86 -2.31
N LEU A 49 22.44 11.72 -2.83
CA LEU A 49 22.48 11.41 -4.26
C LEU A 49 21.71 12.47 -5.08
N GLN A 50 20.49 12.82 -4.67
CA GLN A 50 19.68 13.84 -5.33
C GLN A 50 20.39 15.21 -5.32
N SER A 51 21.01 15.58 -4.22
CA SER A 51 21.78 16.82 -4.08
C SER A 51 22.98 16.85 -5.03
N GLU A 52 23.73 15.74 -5.12
CA GLU A 52 24.86 15.64 -6.04
C GLU A 52 24.43 15.66 -7.52
N MET A 53 23.34 14.99 -7.86
CA MET A 53 22.75 15.07 -9.21
C MET A 53 22.33 16.51 -9.55
N SER A 54 21.66 17.18 -8.61
CA SER A 54 21.29 18.61 -8.76
C SER A 54 22.49 19.51 -8.95
N ARG A 55 23.58 19.24 -8.23
CA ARG A 55 24.85 19.96 -8.33
C ARG A 55 25.49 19.76 -9.71
N ILE A 56 25.54 18.52 -10.20
CA ILE A 56 26.09 18.20 -11.53
C ILE A 56 25.27 18.89 -12.62
N LEU A 57 23.93 18.74 -12.61
CA LEU A 57 23.04 19.33 -13.61
C LEU A 57 23.08 20.85 -13.64
N ARG A 58 23.36 21.50 -12.51
CA ARG A 58 23.53 22.96 -12.46
C ARG A 58 24.80 23.43 -13.13
N HIS A 59 25.89 22.68 -12.97
CA HIS A 59 27.19 23.03 -13.58
C HIS A 59 27.26 22.62 -15.07
N ILE A 60 26.54 21.55 -15.43
CA ILE A 60 26.54 20.97 -16.76
C ILE A 60 25.08 20.70 -17.20
N PRO A 61 24.31 21.77 -17.54
CA PRO A 61 22.88 21.63 -17.88
C PRO A 61 22.64 20.76 -19.12
N ASP A 62 23.59 20.78 -20.06
CA ASP A 62 23.49 20.09 -21.36
C ASP A 62 24.07 18.67 -21.33
N ILE A 63 24.26 18.09 -20.13
CA ILE A 63 24.80 16.74 -19.98
C ILE A 63 23.93 15.74 -20.78
N SER A 64 24.62 14.93 -21.59
CA SER A 64 23.98 13.91 -22.42
C SER A 64 23.98 12.59 -21.67
N SER A 65 22.82 12.18 -21.13
CA SER A 65 22.60 10.86 -20.54
C SER A 65 21.29 10.28 -21.03
N ILE A 66 21.25 8.97 -21.21
CA ILE A 66 20.05 8.25 -21.65
C ILE A 66 18.87 8.45 -20.71
N TYR A 67 19.13 8.70 -19.45
CA TYR A 67 18.12 8.84 -18.39
C TYR A 67 17.37 10.18 -18.40
N PHE A 68 17.85 11.18 -19.17
CA PHE A 68 17.23 12.49 -19.33
C PHE A 68 16.70 12.74 -20.74
N LYS A 69 16.86 11.75 -21.64
CA LYS A 69 16.37 11.87 -23.01
C LYS A 69 14.87 11.64 -23.04
N THR A 70 14.13 12.68 -23.38
CA THR A 70 12.74 12.55 -23.81
C THR A 70 12.70 12.12 -25.27
N ASN A 71 11.97 11.07 -25.60
CA ASN A 71 11.70 10.68 -26.98
C ASN A 71 10.59 11.57 -27.54
N GLU A 72 10.93 12.87 -27.74
CA GLU A 72 10.00 13.88 -28.28
C GLU A 72 9.62 13.62 -29.73
N ASP A 73 10.44 12.87 -30.47
CA ASP A 73 10.22 12.52 -31.86
C ASP A 73 9.17 11.41 -32.08
N LYS A 74 8.75 10.71 -31.02
CA LYS A 74 7.70 9.70 -31.10
C LYS A 74 6.34 10.30 -30.75
N ASP A 75 5.33 10.00 -31.57
CA ASP A 75 3.96 10.31 -31.22
C ASP A 75 3.57 9.64 -29.89
N ALA A 76 2.74 10.30 -29.09
CA ALA A 76 2.35 9.81 -27.77
C ALA A 76 1.70 8.41 -27.83
N ALA A 77 1.04 8.07 -28.95
CA ALA A 77 0.41 6.78 -29.17
C ALA A 77 1.41 5.63 -29.46
N ASP A 78 2.62 5.95 -29.93
CA ASP A 78 3.65 4.97 -30.28
C ASP A 78 4.62 4.72 -29.13
N LYS A 79 4.57 5.54 -28.08
CA LYS A 79 5.42 5.36 -26.90
C LYS A 79 5.02 4.11 -26.13
N LYS A 80 6.02 3.30 -25.77
CA LYS A 80 5.86 2.15 -24.88
C LYS A 80 6.01 2.60 -23.44
N VAL A 81 4.92 2.54 -22.68
CA VAL A 81 4.86 3.04 -21.30
C VAL A 81 4.87 1.88 -20.31
N GLY A 82 5.83 1.86 -19.38
CA GLY A 82 5.86 0.93 -18.26
C GLY A 82 5.17 1.49 -17.02
N TYR A 83 4.23 0.74 -16.45
CA TYR A 83 3.60 1.09 -15.17
C TYR A 83 4.00 0.12 -14.09
N ILE A 84 4.69 0.60 -13.06
CA ILE A 84 4.97 -0.15 -11.84
C ILE A 84 3.86 0.17 -10.83
N VAL A 85 3.08 -0.84 -10.44
CA VAL A 85 1.93 -0.65 -9.54
C VAL A 85 2.20 -1.37 -8.23
N ILE A 86 2.24 -0.62 -7.12
CA ILE A 86 2.51 -1.16 -5.78
C ILE A 86 1.19 -1.37 -5.04
N THR A 87 0.78 -2.62 -4.89
CA THR A 87 -0.39 -3.04 -4.11
C THR A 87 0.04 -3.86 -2.89
N ALA A 88 -0.90 -4.26 -2.04
CA ALA A 88 -0.60 -5.15 -0.91
C ALA A 88 -0.62 -6.64 -1.31
N ASP A 89 0.09 -7.47 -0.54
CA ASP A 89 -0.02 -8.93 -0.63
C ASP A 89 -1.25 -9.47 0.11
N LYS A 90 -1.78 -8.73 1.09
CA LYS A 90 -2.90 -9.16 1.94
C LYS A 90 -3.95 -8.07 2.06
N GLY A 91 -5.21 -8.50 2.18
CA GLY A 91 -6.35 -7.61 2.35
C GLY A 91 -6.51 -7.00 3.74
N LEU A 92 -7.72 -6.55 4.03
CA LEU A 92 -8.13 -5.92 5.28
C LEU A 92 -7.43 -4.60 5.59
N ALA A 93 -7.00 -3.88 4.54
CA ALA A 93 -6.34 -2.58 4.61
C ALA A 93 -7.27 -1.43 4.12
N GLY A 94 -8.54 -1.47 4.49
CA GLY A 94 -9.49 -0.43 4.08
C GLY A 94 -9.56 -0.24 2.57
N SER A 95 -9.51 1.03 2.12
CA SER A 95 -9.55 1.41 0.70
C SER A 95 -8.18 1.43 0.01
N TYR A 96 -7.08 1.13 0.71
CA TYR A 96 -5.72 1.24 0.19
C TYR A 96 -5.55 0.61 -1.20
N ASN A 97 -5.85 -0.69 -1.34
CA ASN A 97 -5.70 -1.37 -2.64
C ASN A 97 -6.67 -0.84 -3.70
N HIS A 98 -7.90 -0.52 -3.31
CA HIS A 98 -8.91 -0.01 -4.23
C HIS A 98 -8.46 1.29 -4.90
N ASN A 99 -7.88 2.22 -4.14
CA ASN A 99 -7.42 3.51 -4.65
C ASN A 99 -6.27 3.33 -5.65
N VAL A 100 -5.29 2.48 -5.33
CA VAL A 100 -4.16 2.18 -6.23
C VAL A 100 -4.64 1.53 -7.52
N LEU A 101 -5.48 0.50 -7.43
CA LEU A 101 -5.99 -0.24 -8.57
C LEU A 101 -6.85 0.63 -9.49
N LYS A 102 -7.66 1.53 -8.91
CA LYS A 102 -8.46 2.49 -9.66
C LYS A 102 -7.58 3.44 -10.47
N LEU A 103 -6.58 4.06 -9.82
CA LEU A 103 -5.66 4.97 -10.50
C LEU A 103 -4.86 4.24 -11.59
N ALA A 104 -4.39 3.03 -11.33
CA ALA A 104 -3.69 2.22 -12.32
C ALA A 104 -4.58 1.94 -13.54
N GLN A 105 -5.81 1.51 -13.34
CA GLN A 105 -6.74 1.24 -14.43
C GLN A 105 -7.00 2.49 -15.28
N GLU A 106 -7.21 3.65 -14.66
CA GLU A 106 -7.38 4.93 -15.35
C GLU A 106 -6.17 5.29 -16.23
N GLN A 107 -4.97 4.92 -15.84
CA GLN A 107 -3.76 5.16 -16.63
C GLN A 107 -3.61 4.16 -17.78
N LEU A 108 -3.93 2.88 -17.55
CA LEU A 108 -3.88 1.85 -18.59
C LEU A 108 -4.90 2.14 -19.71
N GLU A 109 -6.08 2.65 -19.39
CA GLU A 109 -7.09 3.06 -20.37
C GLU A 109 -6.63 4.24 -21.25
N LYS A 110 -5.79 5.13 -20.71
CA LYS A 110 -5.23 6.28 -21.48
C LYS A 110 -4.12 5.87 -22.43
N ASN A 111 -3.37 4.82 -22.10
CA ASN A 111 -2.19 4.39 -22.83
C ASN A 111 -2.31 2.92 -23.25
N PRO A 112 -2.82 2.63 -24.44
CA PRO A 112 -3.01 1.25 -24.90
C PRO A 112 -1.71 0.48 -25.12
N ASN A 113 -0.59 1.18 -25.42
CA ASN A 113 0.73 0.58 -25.61
C ASN A 113 1.51 0.59 -24.28
N HIS A 114 1.15 -0.30 -23.37
CA HIS A 114 1.74 -0.33 -22.04
C HIS A 114 2.27 -1.73 -21.66
N SER A 115 3.23 -1.74 -20.73
CA SER A 115 3.66 -2.92 -19.98
C SER A 115 3.34 -2.71 -18.50
N LEU A 116 2.73 -3.70 -17.86
CA LEU A 116 2.24 -3.61 -16.49
C LEU A 116 3.05 -4.49 -15.55
N PHE A 117 3.77 -3.85 -14.62
CA PHE A 117 4.62 -4.45 -13.60
C PHE A 117 3.92 -4.37 -12.24
N VAL A 118 3.39 -5.47 -11.74
CA VAL A 118 2.57 -5.45 -10.52
C VAL A 118 3.33 -6.04 -9.35
N LEU A 119 3.46 -5.24 -8.29
CA LEU A 119 3.98 -5.62 -6.99
C LEU A 119 2.82 -5.89 -6.04
N GLY A 120 2.86 -7.03 -5.35
CA GLY A 120 1.81 -7.45 -4.43
C GLY A 120 0.76 -8.37 -5.06
N GLU A 121 0.37 -9.40 -4.32
CA GLU A 121 -0.51 -10.47 -4.78
C GLU A 121 -1.94 -9.99 -5.12
N LEU A 122 -2.47 -9.01 -4.37
CA LEU A 122 -3.82 -8.53 -4.61
C LEU A 122 -3.96 -7.80 -5.95
N GLY A 123 -2.95 -7.02 -6.33
CA GLY A 123 -2.92 -6.36 -7.63
C GLY A 123 -2.83 -7.37 -8.77
N ARG A 124 -1.93 -8.34 -8.66
CA ARG A 124 -1.78 -9.41 -9.66
C ARG A 124 -3.10 -10.12 -9.90
N HIS A 125 -3.72 -10.60 -8.84
CA HIS A 125 -5.02 -11.29 -8.92
C HIS A 125 -6.13 -10.40 -9.52
N TYR A 126 -6.16 -9.12 -9.15
CA TYR A 126 -7.12 -8.16 -9.69
C TYR A 126 -7.02 -8.00 -11.20
N PHE A 127 -5.80 -7.81 -11.74
CA PHE A 127 -5.58 -7.60 -13.17
C PHE A 127 -5.77 -8.90 -13.96
N GLU A 128 -5.29 -10.04 -13.44
CA GLU A 128 -5.49 -11.36 -14.06
C GLU A 128 -6.98 -11.71 -14.20
N GLN A 129 -7.80 -11.46 -13.17
CA GLN A 129 -9.25 -11.69 -13.24
C GLN A 129 -9.96 -10.83 -14.29
N ARG A 130 -9.38 -9.69 -14.65
CA ARG A 130 -9.92 -8.79 -15.68
C ARG A 130 -9.35 -9.04 -17.06
N GLY A 131 -8.47 -10.02 -17.19
CA GLY A 131 -7.80 -10.33 -18.45
C GLY A 131 -6.81 -9.25 -18.91
N ILE A 132 -6.36 -8.37 -17.98
CA ILE A 132 -5.30 -7.38 -18.25
C ILE A 132 -3.95 -8.10 -18.14
N GLU A 133 -3.15 -7.99 -19.20
CA GLU A 133 -1.85 -8.62 -19.28
C GLU A 133 -0.86 -7.96 -18.30
N ILE A 134 -0.17 -8.80 -17.53
CA ILE A 134 0.87 -8.36 -16.58
C ILE A 134 2.18 -9.06 -16.90
N GLU A 135 3.32 -8.42 -16.58
CA GLU A 135 4.62 -9.07 -16.64
C GLU A 135 4.72 -10.22 -15.63
N LYS A 136 4.69 -11.48 -16.15
CA LYS A 136 4.57 -12.67 -15.30
C LYS A 136 5.84 -12.96 -14.51
N GLN A 137 7.00 -12.66 -15.06
CA GLN A 137 8.29 -12.86 -14.40
C GLN A 137 8.55 -11.85 -13.31
N PHE A 138 7.93 -10.68 -13.40
CA PHE A 138 8.02 -9.61 -12.41
C PHE A 138 7.16 -9.92 -11.18
N HIS A 139 7.65 -10.80 -10.32
CA HIS A 139 6.91 -11.28 -9.14
C HIS A 139 7.63 -10.97 -7.83
N TYR A 140 7.25 -9.88 -7.21
CA TYR A 140 7.83 -9.41 -5.95
C TYR A 140 6.76 -9.20 -4.87
N THR A 141 7.03 -9.70 -3.67
CA THR A 141 6.24 -9.39 -2.48
C THR A 141 6.57 -7.97 -1.98
N VAL A 142 5.58 -7.27 -1.46
CA VAL A 142 5.74 -5.95 -0.86
C VAL A 142 5.93 -6.01 0.66
N GLN A 143 5.83 -7.20 1.26
CA GLN A 143 6.05 -7.36 2.70
C GLN A 143 7.53 -7.17 3.04
N ASN A 144 7.78 -6.42 4.12
CA ASN A 144 9.14 -6.11 4.60
C ASN A 144 10.04 -5.61 3.45
N PRO A 145 9.80 -4.40 2.94
CA PRO A 145 10.61 -3.83 1.86
C PRO A 145 12.09 -3.78 2.25
N THR A 146 12.97 -4.15 1.33
CA THR A 146 14.42 -4.12 1.52
C THR A 146 15.08 -3.40 0.36
N LEU A 147 16.22 -2.76 0.61
CA LEU A 147 17.00 -2.09 -0.44
C LEU A 147 17.41 -3.06 -1.55
N ASN A 148 17.74 -4.32 -1.20
CA ASN A 148 18.11 -5.34 -2.19
C ASN A 148 16.95 -5.66 -3.14
N ARG A 149 15.71 -5.72 -2.62
CA ARG A 149 14.53 -5.93 -3.47
C ARG A 149 14.29 -4.73 -4.37
N ALA A 150 14.40 -3.50 -3.85
CA ALA A 150 14.30 -2.30 -4.66
C ALA A 150 15.36 -2.27 -5.77
N ARG A 151 16.59 -2.72 -5.48
CA ARG A 151 17.66 -2.85 -6.48
C ARG A 151 17.28 -3.82 -7.60
N ASN A 152 16.84 -5.04 -7.26
CA ASN A 152 16.45 -6.03 -8.27
C ASN A 152 15.32 -5.51 -9.17
N ILE A 153 14.28 -4.88 -8.58
CA ILE A 153 13.19 -4.26 -9.31
C ILE A 153 13.70 -3.16 -10.25
N SER A 154 14.56 -2.27 -9.73
CA SER A 154 15.09 -1.16 -10.50
C SER A 154 16.01 -1.61 -11.63
N GLU A 155 16.87 -2.60 -11.40
CA GLU A 155 17.78 -3.16 -12.42
C GLU A 155 17.00 -3.75 -13.60
N GLU A 156 15.93 -4.51 -13.33
CA GLU A 156 15.06 -5.09 -14.36
C GLU A 156 14.40 -3.99 -15.21
N ILE A 157 13.83 -2.97 -14.58
CA ILE A 157 13.18 -1.85 -15.27
C ILE A 157 14.19 -0.99 -16.05
N ILE A 158 15.36 -0.70 -15.47
CA ILE A 158 16.43 0.06 -16.12
C ILE A 158 16.94 -0.71 -17.35
N GLU A 159 17.06 -2.03 -17.28
CA GLU A 159 17.48 -2.85 -18.42
C GLU A 159 16.50 -2.77 -19.59
N LEU A 160 15.19 -2.89 -19.32
CA LEU A 160 14.14 -2.74 -20.33
C LEU A 160 14.17 -1.33 -20.96
N TYR A 161 14.34 -0.30 -20.16
CA TYR A 161 14.47 1.08 -20.63
C TYR A 161 15.72 1.27 -21.50
N ARG A 162 16.88 0.76 -21.09
CA ARG A 162 18.13 0.82 -21.87
C ARG A 162 18.04 0.09 -23.20
N LYS A 163 17.31 -1.01 -23.28
CA LYS A 163 17.06 -1.76 -24.52
C LYS A 163 16.08 -1.06 -25.46
N GLY A 164 15.41 0.01 -25.02
CA GLY A 164 14.37 0.69 -25.77
C GLY A 164 13.04 -0.11 -25.86
N GLU A 165 12.88 -1.08 -24.96
CA GLU A 165 11.61 -1.80 -24.79
C GLU A 165 10.57 -0.96 -24.04
N LEU A 166 11.02 0.04 -23.28
CA LEU A 166 10.21 1.06 -22.62
C LEU A 166 10.74 2.45 -22.98
N ASP A 167 9.84 3.37 -23.33
CA ASP A 167 10.16 4.77 -23.59
C ASP A 167 9.94 5.66 -22.37
N GLU A 168 8.93 5.32 -21.57
CA GLU A 168 8.60 6.01 -20.32
C GLU A 168 8.26 4.98 -19.23
N VAL A 169 8.60 5.29 -17.99
CA VAL A 169 8.28 4.45 -16.84
C VAL A 169 7.65 5.30 -15.74
N TYR A 170 6.51 4.86 -15.28
CA TYR A 170 5.78 5.46 -14.18
C TYR A 170 5.65 4.48 -13.02
N ILE A 171 5.63 5.02 -11.81
CA ILE A 171 5.36 4.25 -10.60
C ILE A 171 4.08 4.77 -9.94
N ILE A 172 3.16 3.86 -9.63
CA ILE A 172 1.90 4.14 -8.94
C ILE A 172 2.00 3.54 -7.55
N TYR A 173 1.95 4.41 -6.56
CA TYR A 173 2.13 4.05 -5.16
C TYR A 173 1.31 4.95 -4.24
N THR A 174 1.24 4.61 -2.97
CA THR A 174 0.57 5.44 -1.95
C THR A 174 1.60 6.05 -1.02
N SER A 175 1.54 7.37 -0.87
CA SER A 175 2.37 8.14 0.06
C SER A 175 1.56 8.63 1.25
N MET A 176 2.23 8.90 2.35
CA MET A 176 1.62 9.39 3.59
C MET A 176 1.77 10.91 3.67
N ILE A 177 0.68 11.65 3.46
CA ILE A 177 0.66 13.12 3.65
C ILE A 177 0.79 13.45 5.14
N ASN A 178 0.05 12.74 5.99
CA ASN A 178 0.10 12.87 7.44
C ASN A 178 -0.35 11.54 8.10
N ALA A 179 -0.45 11.51 9.42
CA ALA A 179 -0.80 10.30 10.17
C ALA A 179 -2.20 9.71 9.84
N ILE A 180 -3.08 10.50 9.23
CA ILE A 180 -4.48 10.13 8.95
C ILE A 180 -4.75 10.06 7.45
N GLN A 181 -4.06 10.90 6.66
CA GLN A 181 -4.33 11.08 5.24
C GLN A 181 -3.25 10.44 4.39
N GLU A 182 -3.68 9.58 3.50
CA GLU A 182 -2.87 8.89 2.49
C GLU A 182 -3.34 9.34 1.11
N GLU A 183 -2.41 9.46 0.18
CA GLU A 183 -2.69 9.80 -1.20
C GLU A 183 -2.04 8.80 -2.14
N THR A 184 -2.83 8.29 -3.08
CA THR A 184 -2.32 7.46 -4.17
C THR A 184 -1.90 8.36 -5.30
N GLN A 185 -0.67 8.24 -5.72
CA GLN A 185 -0.06 9.10 -6.73
C GLN A 185 0.64 8.30 -7.82
N ILE A 186 0.86 8.97 -8.93
CA ILE A 186 1.65 8.46 -10.06
C ILE A 186 2.82 9.42 -10.28
N GLU A 187 4.02 8.87 -10.34
CA GLU A 187 5.23 9.65 -10.61
C GLU A 187 6.02 9.04 -11.76
N GLN A 188 6.62 9.91 -12.57
CA GLN A 188 7.48 9.48 -13.67
C GLN A 188 8.85 9.11 -13.12
N LEU A 189 9.23 7.83 -13.29
CA LEU A 189 10.51 7.30 -12.87
C LEU A 189 11.59 7.47 -13.95
N LEU A 190 11.21 7.28 -15.22
CA LEU A 190 12.08 7.43 -16.39
C LEU A 190 11.28 7.96 -17.58
N PRO A 191 11.87 8.82 -18.46
CA PRO A 191 13.11 9.55 -18.22
C PRO A 191 12.98 10.55 -17.06
N LEU A 192 14.09 10.82 -16.39
CA LEU A 192 14.14 11.82 -15.33
C LEU A 192 13.98 13.23 -15.91
N LYS A 193 13.19 14.05 -15.24
CA LYS A 193 13.04 15.47 -15.62
C LYS A 193 14.12 16.30 -14.94
N LYS A 194 14.95 17.00 -15.74
CA LYS A 194 15.99 17.90 -15.19
C LYS A 194 15.42 18.96 -14.25
N ALA A 195 14.17 19.37 -14.46
CA ALA A 195 13.46 20.34 -13.60
C ALA A 195 13.29 19.88 -12.16
N ASP A 196 13.13 18.58 -11.93
CA ASP A 196 12.93 18.00 -10.59
C ASP A 196 14.19 18.07 -9.71
N PHE A 197 15.34 18.32 -10.34
CA PHE A 197 16.63 18.48 -9.68
C PHE A 197 17.02 19.95 -9.48
N ASN A 198 16.16 20.90 -9.77
CA ASN A 198 16.42 22.32 -9.58
C ASN A 198 16.19 22.74 -8.12
N ILE A 199 16.92 22.12 -7.19
CA ILE A 199 16.85 22.45 -5.77
C ILE A 199 17.51 23.82 -5.58
N GLN A 200 16.76 24.78 -5.03
CA GLN A 200 17.28 26.07 -4.59
C GLN A 200 18.20 25.85 -3.38
N ILE A 201 19.50 25.69 -3.63
CA ILE A 201 20.51 25.73 -2.57
C ILE A 201 20.81 27.21 -2.28
N PRO A 202 20.95 27.62 -0.99
CA PRO A 202 21.30 28.99 -0.64
C PRO A 202 22.55 29.46 -1.40
N VAL A 203 22.53 30.70 -1.88
CA VAL A 203 23.45 31.32 -2.86
C VAL A 203 24.91 31.45 -2.39
N ASP A 204 25.27 30.96 -1.23
CA ASP A 204 26.58 31.16 -0.58
C ASP A 204 27.67 30.13 -1.00
N PHE A 205 27.38 29.27 -1.99
CA PHE A 205 28.42 28.38 -2.52
C PHE A 205 29.25 29.11 -3.57
N LYS A 206 30.50 29.40 -3.21
CA LYS A 206 31.55 29.79 -4.13
C LYS A 206 31.54 28.88 -5.36
N ARG A 207 31.87 29.43 -6.54
CA ARG A 207 32.09 28.65 -7.77
C ARG A 207 33.12 27.54 -7.49
N GLU A 208 32.63 26.37 -7.11
CA GLU A 208 33.47 25.18 -7.01
C GLU A 208 33.73 24.66 -8.42
N GLU A 209 34.98 24.46 -8.77
CA GLU A 209 35.32 23.71 -9.98
C GLU A 209 34.97 22.25 -9.75
N LEU A 210 33.97 21.76 -10.49
CA LEU A 210 33.52 20.38 -10.39
C LEU A 210 34.44 19.51 -11.28
N ALA A 211 35.42 18.86 -10.68
CA ALA A 211 36.29 17.90 -11.37
C ALA A 211 35.68 16.49 -11.33
N LEU A 212 34.88 16.15 -12.34
CA LEU A 212 34.26 14.82 -12.49
C LEU A 212 35.19 13.90 -13.34
N LYS A 213 35.56 12.74 -12.80
CA LYS A 213 36.40 11.76 -13.47
C LYS A 213 35.66 10.41 -13.60
N PRO A 214 35.70 9.72 -14.76
CA PRO A 214 36.43 10.08 -15.99
C PRO A 214 35.77 11.20 -16.80
N SER A 215 34.43 11.31 -16.81
CA SER A 215 33.65 12.40 -17.40
C SER A 215 32.33 12.60 -16.64
N PRO A 216 31.66 13.76 -16.77
CA PRO A 216 30.38 14.02 -16.16
C PRO A 216 29.31 12.99 -16.55
N GLU A 217 29.25 12.59 -17.83
CA GLU A 217 28.29 11.62 -18.36
C GLU A 217 28.45 10.25 -17.67
N VAL A 218 29.68 9.76 -17.58
CA VAL A 218 29.99 8.47 -16.94
C VAL A 218 29.65 8.50 -15.44
N VAL A 219 29.90 9.62 -14.78
CA VAL A 219 29.52 9.78 -13.37
C VAL A 219 28.00 9.78 -13.22
N MET A 220 27.28 10.51 -14.07
CA MET A 220 25.81 10.55 -14.05
C MET A 220 25.21 9.18 -14.34
N ASP A 221 25.72 8.45 -15.34
CA ASP A 221 25.26 7.10 -15.70
C ASP A 221 25.47 6.06 -14.58
N ARG A 222 26.34 6.35 -13.61
CA ARG A 222 26.53 5.52 -12.41
C ARG A 222 25.65 5.95 -11.24
N ILE A 223 25.41 7.24 -11.08
CA ILE A 223 24.64 7.77 -9.95
C ILE A 223 23.12 7.57 -10.17
N VAL A 224 22.65 7.76 -11.40
CA VAL A 224 21.19 7.67 -11.70
C VAL A 224 20.60 6.32 -11.34
N PRO A 225 21.19 5.15 -11.66
CA PRO A 225 20.65 3.87 -11.21
C PRO A 225 20.49 3.77 -9.68
N ASP A 226 21.47 4.24 -8.92
CA ASP A 226 21.41 4.25 -7.46
C ASP A 226 20.31 5.19 -6.93
N TYR A 227 20.11 6.35 -7.58
CA TYR A 227 18.99 7.24 -7.29
C TYR A 227 17.64 6.57 -7.56
N ILE A 228 17.48 5.89 -8.70
CA ILE A 228 16.26 5.14 -9.04
C ILE A 228 15.99 4.04 -8.01
N VAL A 229 17.01 3.29 -7.59
CA VAL A 229 16.91 2.30 -6.51
C VAL A 229 16.39 2.95 -5.23
N GLY A 230 16.89 4.13 -4.90
CA GLY A 230 16.44 4.88 -3.74
C GLY A 230 14.99 5.30 -3.81
N PHE A 231 14.59 5.82 -4.97
CA PHE A 231 13.22 6.22 -5.21
C PHE A 231 12.26 5.03 -5.10
N VAL A 232 12.56 3.91 -5.77
CA VAL A 232 11.74 2.68 -5.70
C VAL A 232 11.70 2.15 -4.27
N TYR A 233 12.82 2.20 -3.53
CA TYR A 233 12.84 1.82 -2.13
C TYR A 233 11.93 2.70 -1.26
N GLY A 234 12.01 4.01 -1.44
CA GLY A 234 11.13 4.97 -0.77
C GLY A 234 9.65 4.67 -1.04
N ALA A 235 9.28 4.51 -2.32
CA ALA A 235 7.91 4.18 -2.73
C ALA A 235 7.42 2.85 -2.13
N LEU A 236 8.27 1.81 -2.06
CA LEU A 236 7.95 0.54 -1.42
C LEU A 236 7.71 0.68 0.09
N VAL A 237 8.56 1.45 0.78
CA VAL A 237 8.45 1.64 2.24
C VAL A 237 7.26 2.53 2.58
N GLU A 238 7.00 3.59 1.82
CA GLU A 238 5.83 4.44 1.99
C GLU A 238 4.54 3.67 1.74
N SER A 239 4.44 2.96 0.61
CA SER A 239 3.28 2.12 0.32
C SER A 239 3.03 1.07 1.39
N PHE A 240 4.08 0.42 1.90
CA PHE A 240 3.95 -0.53 3.00
C PHE A 240 3.51 0.16 4.30
N SER A 241 3.99 1.38 4.56
CA SER A 241 3.58 2.16 5.73
C SER A 241 2.10 2.54 5.65
N CYS A 242 1.63 3.00 4.48
CA CYS A 242 0.22 3.31 4.21
C CYS A 242 -0.65 2.05 4.34
N GLU A 243 -0.23 0.93 3.77
CA GLU A 243 -0.94 -0.35 3.92
C GLU A 243 -1.11 -0.74 5.40
N GLN A 244 -0.04 -0.63 6.21
CA GLN A 244 -0.13 -0.95 7.64
C GLN A 244 -0.98 0.07 8.41
N ASN A 245 -0.91 1.35 8.05
CA ASN A 245 -1.74 2.40 8.66
C ASN A 245 -3.22 2.20 8.33
N ALA A 246 -3.57 1.99 7.07
CA ALA A 246 -4.93 1.71 6.63
C ALA A 246 -5.49 0.45 7.30
N ARG A 247 -4.68 -0.61 7.44
CA ARG A 247 -5.07 -1.84 8.16
C ARG A 247 -5.28 -1.57 9.64
N MET A 248 -4.39 -0.81 10.28
CA MET A 248 -4.53 -0.43 11.70
C MET A 248 -5.84 0.31 11.94
N MET A 249 -6.16 1.32 11.13
CA MET A 249 -7.41 2.08 11.21
C MET A 249 -8.63 1.20 10.97
N ALA A 250 -8.59 0.31 9.97
CA ALA A 250 -9.67 -0.61 9.68
C ALA A 250 -9.92 -1.61 10.83
N MET A 251 -8.86 -2.12 11.46
CA MET A 251 -8.97 -3.03 12.61
C MET A 251 -9.47 -2.32 13.87
N GLU A 252 -9.10 -1.06 14.08
CA GLU A 252 -9.63 -0.24 15.18
C GLU A 252 -11.13 -0.01 15.03
N ALA A 253 -11.58 0.38 13.83
CA ALA A 253 -12.98 0.56 13.52
C ALA A 253 -13.78 -0.74 13.70
N ALA A 254 -13.24 -1.87 13.20
CA ALA A 254 -13.86 -3.19 13.35
C ALA A 254 -13.95 -3.61 14.83
N SER A 255 -12.90 -3.35 15.63
CA SER A 255 -12.89 -3.64 17.07
C SER A 255 -13.93 -2.80 17.84
N LYS A 256 -14.10 -1.53 17.46
CA LYS A 256 -15.13 -0.67 18.02
C LYS A 256 -16.53 -1.20 17.70
N SER A 257 -16.80 -1.48 16.41
CA SER A 257 -18.10 -2.06 16.00
C SER A 257 -18.38 -3.40 16.68
N ALA A 258 -17.37 -4.26 16.85
CA ALA A 258 -17.54 -5.52 17.57
C ALA A 258 -17.93 -5.31 19.04
N LYS A 259 -17.37 -4.32 19.73
CA LYS A 259 -17.76 -3.98 21.12
C LYS A 259 -19.20 -3.49 21.21
N ASP A 260 -19.62 -2.64 20.27
CA ASP A 260 -20.98 -2.13 20.20
C ASP A 260 -21.98 -3.28 19.96
N MET A 261 -21.68 -4.19 19.03
CA MET A 261 -22.49 -5.40 18.79
C MET A 261 -22.55 -6.32 20.01
N LEU A 262 -21.45 -6.50 20.75
CA LEU A 262 -21.46 -7.30 21.98
C LEU A 262 -22.37 -6.70 23.03
N HIS A 263 -22.35 -5.40 23.21
CA HIS A 263 -23.25 -4.71 24.13
C HIS A 263 -24.73 -4.94 23.79
N ASP A 264 -25.08 -4.81 22.51
CA ASP A 264 -26.47 -5.04 22.04
C ASP A 264 -26.89 -6.49 22.22
N LEU A 265 -26.01 -7.43 21.91
CA LEU A 265 -26.27 -8.87 22.10
C LEU A 265 -26.42 -9.26 23.57
N ASP A 266 -25.66 -8.66 24.47
CA ASP A 266 -25.80 -8.89 25.91
C ASP A 266 -27.17 -8.44 26.43
N ILE A 267 -27.68 -7.30 25.96
CA ILE A 267 -29.02 -6.83 26.27
C ILE A 267 -30.10 -7.83 25.76
N GLN A 268 -29.97 -8.27 24.49
CA GLN A 268 -30.86 -9.23 23.87
C GLN A 268 -30.84 -10.58 24.60
N TYR A 269 -29.66 -11.07 24.96
CA TYR A 269 -29.48 -12.31 25.71
C TYR A 269 -30.17 -12.26 27.04
N ASN A 270 -29.99 -11.19 27.81
CA ASN A 270 -30.59 -11.02 29.12
C ASN A 270 -32.15 -10.99 29.03
N ARG A 271 -32.71 -10.32 28.02
CA ARG A 271 -34.13 -10.28 27.76
C ARG A 271 -34.67 -11.68 27.39
N ALA A 272 -34.02 -12.38 26.48
CA ALA A 272 -34.38 -13.72 26.05
C ALA A 272 -34.28 -14.72 27.21
N ARG A 273 -33.25 -14.64 28.03
CA ARG A 273 -33.09 -15.47 29.23
C ARG A 273 -34.22 -15.24 30.25
N GLN A 274 -34.56 -13.97 30.54
CA GLN A 274 -35.66 -13.64 31.45
C GLN A 274 -37.01 -14.16 30.94
N ALA A 275 -37.27 -14.04 29.62
CA ALA A 275 -38.48 -14.55 29.00
C ALA A 275 -38.55 -16.08 29.09
N SER A 276 -37.44 -16.80 28.86
CA SER A 276 -37.34 -18.26 29.01
C SER A 276 -37.65 -18.71 30.43
N ILE A 277 -36.99 -18.08 31.43
CA ILE A 277 -37.22 -18.38 32.85
C ILE A 277 -38.70 -18.13 33.22
N THR A 278 -39.28 -17.00 32.78
CA THR A 278 -40.68 -16.69 33.05
C THR A 278 -41.61 -17.74 32.43
N GLN A 279 -41.31 -18.18 31.21
CA GLN A 279 -42.09 -19.22 30.54
C GLN A 279 -41.99 -20.55 31.30
N GLU A 280 -40.81 -21.01 31.69
CA GLU A 280 -40.59 -22.23 32.45
C GLU A 280 -41.35 -22.20 33.78
N ILE A 281 -41.28 -21.09 34.53
CA ILE A 281 -42.04 -20.92 35.78
C ILE A 281 -43.54 -21.00 35.52
N THR A 282 -44.00 -20.36 34.45
CA THR A 282 -45.46 -20.38 34.09
C THR A 282 -45.91 -21.78 33.72
N GLU A 283 -45.12 -22.54 32.97
CA GLU A 283 -45.41 -23.93 32.60
C GLU A 283 -45.44 -24.85 33.84
N VAL A 284 -44.50 -24.71 34.77
CA VAL A 284 -44.47 -25.47 36.06
C VAL A 284 -45.74 -25.16 36.89
N ILE A 285 -46.11 -23.87 36.99
CA ILE A 285 -47.30 -23.47 37.78
C ILE A 285 -48.58 -23.99 37.09
N ALA A 286 -48.67 -23.92 35.76
CA ALA A 286 -49.80 -24.43 35.00
C ALA A 286 -49.93 -25.97 35.13
N GLY A 287 -48.83 -26.69 35.07
CA GLY A 287 -48.74 -28.13 35.29
C GLY A 287 -49.17 -28.53 36.68
N ALA A 288 -48.72 -27.83 37.74
CA ALA A 288 -49.09 -28.08 39.14
C ALA A 288 -50.62 -27.82 39.36
N LYS A 289 -51.14 -26.75 38.78
CA LYS A 289 -52.60 -26.47 38.84
C LYS A 289 -53.45 -27.55 38.11
N SER A 290 -52.98 -28.07 37.01
CA SER A 290 -53.64 -29.13 36.25
C SER A 290 -53.66 -30.45 37.02
N GLN A 291 -52.56 -30.83 37.70
CA GLN A 291 -52.50 -32.01 38.54
C GLN A 291 -53.41 -31.91 39.80
N LYS A 292 -53.49 -30.73 40.45
CA LYS A 292 -54.47 -30.53 41.56
C LYS A 292 -55.86 -30.63 41.13
N LYS A 293 -56.24 -30.22 39.90
CA LYS A 293 -57.57 -30.39 39.34
C LYS A 293 -57.95 -31.88 39.06
N LYS A 294 -56.96 -32.67 38.59
CA LYS A 294 -57.15 -34.13 38.38
C LYS A 294 -57.26 -34.93 39.63
N ARG A 295 -56.68 -34.49 40.77
CA ARG A 295 -56.82 -35.17 42.08
C ARG A 295 -58.07 -34.81 42.82
N LYS A 296 -58.85 -33.83 42.38
CA LYS A 296 -60.13 -33.42 42.98
C LYS A 296 -61.36 -33.93 42.18
N LYS A 297 -61.16 -34.68 41.12
CA LYS A 297 -62.18 -35.53 40.43
C LYS A 297 -61.84 -36.99 40.74
#